data_c95de1e492311a18551b6fd2d3de29d1
#
_entry.id   c95de1e492311a18551b6fd2d3de29d1
#
_cell.length_a   1.000
_cell.length_b   1.000
_cell.length_c   1.000
_cell.angle_alpha   90.00
_cell.angle_beta   90.00
_cell.angle_gamma   90.00
#
_symmetry.space_group_name_H-M   'P 1'
#
loop_
_entity.id
_entity.type
_entity.pdbx_description
1 polymer ?
#
loop_
_entity_poly.entity_id
_entity_poly.type
_entity_poly.pdbx_seq_one_letter_code
_entity_poly.pdbx_strand_id
1 'polypeptide(L)' 'MALGDAAVKHGIPRADAYRIVSQMVLGTAKLQLATGQHPAAMKDAVCSPGGATIKGVIALEDAGMRSALVKAIDATLQ' A
#
# COMPACT_ATOMS: atom_id res chain seq x y z
N MET A 1 -2.87 -10.60 -0.74
CA MET A 1 -2.89 -11.55 0.41
C MET A 1 -2.30 -10.92 1.66
N ALA A 2 -1.10 -10.36 1.60
CA ALA A 2 -0.42 -9.84 2.80
C ALA A 2 -1.22 -8.77 3.54
N LEU A 3 -1.79 -7.80 2.82
CA LEU A 3 -2.61 -6.76 3.45
C LEU A 3 -3.90 -7.34 4.06
N GLY A 4 -4.52 -8.32 3.40
CA GLY A 4 -5.68 -9.01 3.95
C GLY A 4 -5.34 -9.77 5.23
N ASP A 5 -4.19 -10.44 5.24
CA ASP A 5 -3.71 -11.14 6.43
C ASP A 5 -3.42 -10.17 7.58
N ALA A 6 -2.84 -9.02 7.28
CA ALA A 6 -2.61 -7.98 8.28
C ALA A 6 -3.94 -7.46 8.86
N ALA A 7 -4.95 -7.26 8.01
CA ALA A 7 -6.27 -6.85 8.47
C ALA A 7 -6.87 -7.87 9.42
N VAL A 8 -6.77 -9.16 9.11
CA VAL A 8 -7.24 -10.24 9.99
C VAL A 8 -6.48 -10.24 11.32
N LYS A 9 -5.16 -10.09 11.26
CA LYS A 9 -4.33 -10.01 12.47
C LYS A 9 -4.82 -8.92 13.43
N HIS A 10 -5.33 -7.83 12.90
CA HIS A 10 -5.81 -6.67 13.67
C HIS A 10 -7.33 -6.66 13.88
N GLY A 11 -8.02 -7.77 13.65
CA GLY A 11 -9.40 -7.96 14.08
C GLY A 11 -10.46 -7.84 12.99
N ILE A 12 -10.08 -7.64 11.72
CA ILE A 12 -11.05 -7.63 10.63
C ILE A 12 -11.45 -9.08 10.29
N PRO A 13 -12.76 -9.40 10.23
CA PRO A 13 -13.17 -10.75 9.85
C PRO A 13 -12.61 -11.16 8.47
N ARG A 14 -12.18 -12.40 8.36
CA ARG A 14 -11.61 -12.93 7.10
C ARG A 14 -12.51 -12.70 5.90
N ALA A 15 -13.83 -12.86 6.07
CA ALA A 15 -14.81 -12.69 4.99
C ALA A 15 -14.78 -11.27 4.39
N ASP A 16 -14.36 -10.27 5.16
CA ASP A 16 -14.33 -8.87 4.73
C ASP A 16 -12.94 -8.38 4.32
N ALA A 17 -11.88 -9.06 4.77
CA ALA A 17 -10.52 -8.54 4.68
C ALA A 17 -10.07 -8.24 3.24
N TYR A 18 -10.24 -9.20 2.32
CA TYR A 18 -9.82 -9.00 0.93
C TYR A 18 -10.67 -7.96 0.21
N ARG A 19 -11.98 -7.92 0.49
CA ARG A 19 -12.87 -6.92 -0.09
C ARG A 19 -12.46 -5.50 0.33
N ILE A 20 -12.18 -5.31 1.60
CA ILE A 20 -11.77 -4.01 2.15
C ILE A 20 -10.43 -3.58 1.54
N VAL A 21 -9.45 -4.48 1.49
CA VAL A 21 -8.14 -4.19 0.89
C VAL A 21 -8.27 -3.86 -0.59
N SER A 22 -9.05 -4.64 -1.35
CA SER A 22 -9.27 -4.40 -2.78
C SER A 22 -9.93 -3.04 -3.01
N GLN A 23 -10.92 -2.68 -2.20
CA GLN A 23 -11.58 -1.38 -2.29
C GLN A 23 -10.61 -0.24 -1.99
N MET A 24 -9.74 -0.39 -1.01
CA MET A 24 -8.71 0.60 -0.69
C MET A 24 -7.76 0.83 -1.87
N VAL A 25 -7.26 -0.25 -2.47
CA VAL A 25 -6.34 -0.17 -3.61
C VAL A 25 -7.05 0.47 -4.81
N LEU A 26 -8.29 0.06 -5.09
CA LEU A 26 -9.09 0.65 -6.16
C LEU A 26 -9.28 2.14 -5.95
N GLY A 27 -9.69 2.56 -4.76
CA GLY A 27 -9.95 3.97 -4.46
C GLY A 27 -8.71 4.84 -4.61
N THR A 28 -7.58 4.37 -4.11
CA THR A 28 -6.31 5.10 -4.21
C THR A 28 -5.84 5.21 -5.66
N ALA A 29 -5.89 4.10 -6.41
CA ALA A 29 -5.50 4.11 -7.82
C ALA A 29 -6.42 5.00 -8.65
N LYS A 30 -7.72 4.96 -8.41
CA LYS A 30 -8.70 5.80 -9.09
C LYS A 30 -8.46 7.28 -8.81
N LEU A 31 -8.16 7.63 -7.56
CA LEU A 31 -7.86 9.01 -7.17
C LEU A 31 -6.61 9.53 -7.90
N GLN A 32 -5.54 8.74 -7.97
CA GLN A 32 -4.33 9.12 -8.67
C GLN A 32 -4.58 9.34 -10.16
N LEU A 33 -5.34 8.45 -10.81
CA LEU A 33 -5.68 8.59 -12.22
C LEU A 33 -6.55 9.82 -12.48
N ALA A 34 -7.53 10.08 -11.60
CA ALA A 34 -8.45 11.20 -11.76
C ALA A 34 -7.77 12.55 -11.58
N THR A 35 -6.80 12.65 -10.66
CA THR A 35 -6.13 13.90 -10.34
C THR A 35 -4.83 14.11 -11.12
N GLY A 36 -4.22 13.03 -11.62
CA GLY A 36 -2.89 13.08 -12.21
C GLY A 36 -1.78 13.43 -11.22
N GLN A 37 -2.09 13.46 -9.93
CA GLN A 37 -1.12 13.80 -8.89
C GLN A 37 -0.01 12.77 -8.81
N HIS A 38 1.23 13.22 -8.61
CA HIS A 38 2.36 12.31 -8.47
C HIS A 38 2.18 11.43 -7.22
N PRO A 39 2.40 10.10 -7.31
CA PRO A 39 2.23 9.21 -6.15
C PRO A 39 3.02 9.62 -4.91
N ALA A 40 4.22 10.17 -5.08
CA ALA A 40 5.02 10.63 -3.93
C ALA A 40 4.35 11.83 -3.24
N ALA A 41 3.71 12.73 -3.98
CA ALA A 41 2.97 13.84 -3.39
C ALA A 41 1.72 13.35 -2.64
N MET A 42 1.05 12.33 -3.17
CA MET A 42 -0.09 11.70 -2.49
C MET A 42 0.37 11.07 -1.17
N LYS A 43 1.49 10.37 -1.18
CA LYS A 43 2.08 9.75 0.02
C LYS A 43 2.41 10.84 1.05
N ASP A 44 3.08 11.91 0.64
CA ASP A 44 3.45 12.99 1.55
C ASP A 44 2.22 13.65 2.18
N ALA A 45 1.15 13.81 1.42
CA ALA A 45 -0.08 14.44 1.90
C ALA A 45 -0.75 13.67 3.05
N VAL A 46 -0.56 12.36 3.13
CA VAL A 46 -1.16 11.52 4.18
C VAL A 46 -0.18 11.16 5.30
N CYS A 47 1.07 11.60 5.19
CA CYS A 47 2.11 11.34 6.20
C CYS A 47 2.28 12.55 7.10
N SER A 48 1.41 12.68 8.10
CA SER A 48 1.54 13.76 9.10
C SER A 48 2.76 13.55 10.01
N PRO A 49 3.34 14.63 10.57
CA PRO A 49 4.48 14.51 11.49
C PRO A 49 4.17 13.59 12.66
N GLY A 50 5.01 12.56 12.85
CA GLY A 50 4.84 11.60 13.95
C GLY A 50 3.64 10.67 13.84
N GLY A 51 2.89 10.72 12.74
CA GLY A 51 1.68 9.93 12.56
C GLY A 51 1.91 8.46 12.22
N ALA A 52 0.83 7.68 12.17
CA ALA A 52 0.88 6.25 11.92
C ALA A 52 1.34 5.93 10.49
N THR A 53 0.90 6.71 9.51
CA THR A 53 1.19 6.45 8.09
C THR A 53 2.68 6.51 7.80
N ILE A 54 3.39 7.53 8.28
CA ILE A 54 4.85 7.62 8.05
C ILE A 54 5.60 6.46 8.71
N LYS A 55 5.15 6.00 9.86
CA LYS A 55 5.74 4.83 10.52
C LYS A 55 5.60 3.58 9.64
N GLY A 56 4.43 3.40 9.04
CA GLY A 56 4.19 2.31 8.11
C GLY A 56 5.07 2.41 6.86
N VAL A 57 5.21 3.61 6.29
CA VAL A 57 6.08 3.85 5.13
C VAL A 57 7.53 3.48 5.45
N ILE A 58 8.06 3.91 6.58
CA ILE A 58 9.43 3.58 6.98
C ILE A 58 9.60 2.07 7.17
N ALA A 59 8.63 1.40 7.76
CA ALA A 59 8.66 -0.06 7.91
C ALA A 59 8.72 -0.77 6.55
N LEU A 60 7.96 -0.29 5.56
CA LEU A 60 7.99 -0.84 4.20
C LEU A 60 9.36 -0.61 3.53
N GLU A 61 9.94 0.57 3.71
CA GLU A 61 11.29 0.85 3.17
C GLU A 61 12.34 -0.07 3.80
N ASP A 62 12.30 -0.25 5.12
CA ASP A 62 13.22 -1.15 5.83
C ASP A 62 13.09 -2.59 5.35
N ALA A 63 11.87 -3.02 5.03
CA ALA A 63 11.60 -4.37 4.55
C ALA A 63 11.91 -4.57 3.06
N GLY A 64 12.24 -3.51 2.32
CA GLY A 64 12.64 -3.61 0.92
C GLY A 64 11.49 -3.78 -0.08
N MET A 65 10.31 -3.24 0.22
CA MET A 65 9.14 -3.38 -0.64
C MET A 65 9.39 -2.90 -2.08
N ARG A 66 10.02 -1.74 -2.26
CA ARG A 66 10.27 -1.19 -3.60
C ARG A 66 11.15 -2.13 -4.42
N SER A 67 12.25 -2.58 -3.83
CA SER A 67 13.17 -3.51 -4.46
C SER A 67 12.47 -4.83 -4.82
N ALA A 68 11.61 -5.34 -3.93
CA ALA A 68 10.87 -6.58 -4.16
C ALA A 68 9.95 -6.46 -5.39
N LEU A 69 9.22 -5.35 -5.52
CA LEU A 69 8.32 -5.13 -6.65
C LEU A 69 9.09 -4.98 -7.96
N VAL A 70 10.19 -4.22 -7.98
CA VAL A 70 11.03 -4.06 -9.17
C VAL A 70 11.62 -5.41 -9.59
N LYS A 71 12.16 -6.17 -8.66
CA LYS A 71 12.72 -7.50 -8.94
C LYS A 71 11.68 -8.47 -9.47
N ALA A 72 10.45 -8.40 -8.97
CA ALA A 72 9.36 -9.26 -9.43
C ALA A 72 9.07 -9.00 -10.92
N ILE A 73 8.97 -7.73 -11.32
CA ILE A 73 8.74 -7.39 -12.74
C ILE A 73 9.94 -7.80 -13.59
N ASP A 74 11.15 -7.50 -13.17
CA ASP A 74 12.36 -7.88 -13.92
C ASP A 74 12.42 -9.39 -14.15
N ALA A 75 12.07 -10.18 -13.15
CA ALA A 75 12.07 -11.64 -13.25
C ALA A 75 11.08 -12.16 -14.30
N THR A 76 9.96 -11.46 -14.52
CA THR A 76 8.96 -11.87 -15.53
C THR A 76 9.43 -11.60 -16.95
N LEU A 77 10.45 -10.79 -17.14
CA LEU A 77 10.95 -10.36 -18.44
C LEU A 77 12.20 -11.13 -18.91
N GLN A 78 12.63 -12.09 -18.11
CA GLN A 78 13.79 -12.94 -18.43
C GLN A 78 13.41 -14.15 -19.26
#